data_d519d5c9befacf3650a6efa695f7c688
#
_entry.id   d519d5c9befacf3650a6efa695f7c688
#
_cell.length_a   1.000
_cell.length_b   1.000
_cell.length_c   1.000
_cell.angle_alpha   90.00
_cell.angle_beta   90.00
_cell.angle_gamma   90.00
#
_symmetry.space_group_name_H-M   'P 1'
#
loop_
_entity.id
_entity.type
_entity.pdbx_description
1 polymer ?
#
loop_
_entity_poly.entity_id
_entity_poly.type
_entity_poly.pdbx_seq_one_letter_code
_entity_poly.pdbx_strand_id
1 'polypeptide(L)'
;MSVGLIKKILQIAFIIILLIDAALLSSDVIKLQKELNSAAQLINQKEQEVELLYKELDDLVKVNNKLQKELKLNNGTPKEILKIACEEYKVDYTLAVSIARVETGNFTSELFLKYNNLGGLSNDYRWYKYDTLIEGINAYVSMLKLEYIDKGLDTPEKMQPKYCPGKDGKHWISLVREIMEEEKDGTV
;
A
#
# COMPACT_ATOMS: atom_id res chain seq x y z
N MET A 1 -3.89 73.22 59.68
CA MET A 1 -4.63 72.50 58.63
C MET A 1 -5.73 71.72 59.30
N SER A 2 -7.01 71.85 58.90
CA SER A 2 -8.09 71.18 59.61
C SER A 2 -8.04 69.66 59.38
N VAL A 3 -8.43 68.85 60.38
CA VAL A 3 -8.48 67.38 60.31
C VAL A 3 -9.27 66.86 59.07
N GLY A 4 -10.31 67.62 58.71
CA GLY A 4 -11.12 67.31 57.52
C GLY A 4 -10.39 67.47 56.18
N LEU A 5 -9.46 68.41 56.10
CA LEU A 5 -8.65 68.65 54.89
C LEU A 5 -7.62 67.52 54.71
N ILE A 6 -6.99 67.08 55.80
CA ILE A 6 -6.04 65.97 55.82
C ILE A 6 -6.71 64.66 55.36
N LYS A 7 -7.90 64.32 55.86
CA LYS A 7 -8.72 63.16 55.45
C LYS A 7 -9.03 63.19 53.92
N LYS A 8 -9.42 64.33 53.38
CA LYS A 8 -9.66 64.45 51.93
C LYS A 8 -8.43 64.25 51.11
N ILE A 9 -7.27 64.80 51.50
CA ILE A 9 -5.99 64.64 50.83
C ILE A 9 -5.58 63.15 50.80
N LEU A 10 -5.71 62.42 51.95
CA LEU A 10 -5.43 61.00 52.04
C LEU A 10 -6.35 60.15 51.15
N GLN A 11 -7.63 60.48 51.10
CA GLN A 11 -8.59 59.79 50.22
C GLN A 11 -8.23 59.97 48.71
N ILE A 12 -7.87 61.19 48.32
CA ILE A 12 -7.45 61.51 46.94
C ILE A 12 -6.15 60.73 46.61
N ALA A 13 -5.16 60.76 47.49
CA ALA A 13 -3.90 60.02 47.29
C ALA A 13 -4.15 58.52 47.14
N PHE A 14 -5.01 57.92 47.97
CA PHE A 14 -5.37 56.52 47.85
C PHE A 14 -6.05 56.17 46.52
N ILE A 15 -6.99 56.99 46.06
CA ILE A 15 -7.64 56.82 44.73
C ILE A 15 -6.60 56.92 43.61
N ILE A 16 -5.65 57.87 43.69
CA ILE A 16 -4.58 58.00 42.65
C ILE A 16 -3.72 56.75 42.65
N ILE A 17 -3.36 56.19 43.79
CA ILE A 17 -2.57 54.97 43.87
C ILE A 17 -3.33 53.80 43.22
N LEU A 18 -4.59 53.63 43.51
CA LEU A 18 -5.45 52.57 42.91
C LEU A 18 -5.56 52.73 41.37
N LEU A 19 -5.67 53.95 40.87
CA LEU A 19 -5.72 54.21 39.44
C LEU A 19 -4.38 53.92 38.76
N ILE A 20 -3.24 54.21 39.41
CA ILE A 20 -1.90 53.88 38.90
C ILE A 20 -1.73 52.34 38.84
N ASP A 21 -2.08 51.62 39.91
CA ASP A 21 -1.99 50.15 39.98
C ASP A 21 -2.88 49.52 38.90
N ALA A 22 -4.12 49.99 38.70
CA ALA A 22 -5.00 49.55 37.65
C ALA A 22 -4.44 49.80 36.24
N ALA A 23 -3.76 50.95 36.02
CA ALA A 23 -3.13 51.26 34.76
C ALA A 23 -1.90 50.37 34.47
N LEU A 24 -1.09 50.07 35.47
CA LEU A 24 0.05 49.15 35.35
C LEU A 24 -0.41 47.74 35.07
N LEU A 25 -1.42 47.23 35.78
CA LEU A 25 -2.05 45.91 35.51
C LEU A 25 -2.61 45.85 34.09
N SER A 26 -3.28 46.89 33.59
CA SER A 26 -3.79 46.90 32.23
C SER A 26 -2.67 46.89 31.16
N SER A 27 -1.55 47.53 31.43
CA SER A 27 -0.36 47.51 30.55
C SER A 27 0.24 46.10 30.47
N ASP A 28 0.36 45.41 31.60
CA ASP A 28 0.90 44.04 31.64
C ASP A 28 -0.04 43.06 30.96
N VAL A 29 -1.37 43.21 31.12
CA VAL A 29 -2.36 42.38 30.43
C VAL A 29 -2.26 42.59 28.90
N ILE A 30 -2.11 43.82 28.42
CA ILE A 30 -1.95 44.11 27.00
C ILE A 30 -0.64 43.46 26.44
N LYS A 31 0.45 43.50 27.21
CA LYS A 31 1.72 42.90 26.82
C LYS A 31 1.57 41.38 26.71
N LEU A 32 1.00 40.73 27.73
CA LEU A 32 0.74 39.27 27.72
C LEU A 32 -0.18 38.84 26.57
N GLN A 33 -1.21 39.62 26.27
CA GLN A 33 -2.08 39.35 25.14
C GLN A 33 -1.33 39.40 23.79
N LYS A 34 -0.39 40.33 23.63
CA LYS A 34 0.45 40.45 22.43
C LYS A 34 1.40 39.22 22.29
N GLU A 35 2.03 38.83 23.40
CA GLU A 35 2.88 37.63 23.45
C GLU A 35 2.10 36.35 23.13
N LEU A 36 0.89 36.22 23.70
CA LEU A 36 -0.02 35.09 23.42
C LEU A 36 -0.41 35.03 21.94
N ASN A 37 -0.75 36.15 21.34
CA ASN A 37 -1.11 36.21 19.91
C ASN A 37 0.09 35.84 19.01
N SER A 38 1.30 36.28 19.35
CA SER A 38 2.49 35.92 18.58
C SER A 38 2.83 34.43 18.72
N ALA A 39 2.66 33.84 19.91
CA ALA A 39 2.81 32.41 20.13
C ALA A 39 1.77 31.59 19.35
N ALA A 40 0.52 32.04 19.35
CA ALA A 40 -0.55 31.40 18.57
C ALA A 40 -0.26 31.41 17.04
N GLN A 41 0.27 32.52 16.52
CA GLN A 41 0.70 32.60 15.12
C GLN A 41 1.84 31.63 14.80
N LEU A 42 2.83 31.51 15.71
CA LEU A 42 3.94 30.56 15.53
C LEU A 42 3.46 29.10 15.56
N ILE A 43 2.54 28.77 16.46
CA ILE A 43 1.95 27.43 16.53
C ILE A 43 1.25 27.10 15.22
N ASN A 44 0.40 28.00 14.71
CA ASN A 44 -0.31 27.78 13.45
C ASN A 44 0.64 27.61 12.26
N GLN A 45 1.73 28.37 12.20
CA GLN A 45 2.77 28.20 11.19
C GLN A 45 3.45 26.83 11.28
N LYS A 46 3.76 26.37 12.50
CA LYS A 46 4.37 25.05 12.71
C LYS A 46 3.42 23.90 12.38
N GLU A 47 2.13 24.05 12.65
CA GLU A 47 1.12 23.08 12.25
C GLU A 47 1.08 22.92 10.72
N GLN A 48 1.13 24.03 9.97
CA GLN A 48 1.19 23.98 8.50
C GLN A 48 2.47 23.33 7.96
N GLU A 49 3.63 23.59 8.58
CA GLU A 49 4.89 22.91 8.23
C GLU A 49 4.80 21.40 8.47
N VAL A 50 4.21 20.99 9.58
CA VAL A 50 4.01 19.56 9.91
C VAL A 50 3.07 18.89 8.90
N GLU A 51 1.97 19.54 8.53
CA GLU A 51 1.04 19.00 7.52
C GLU A 51 1.73 18.80 6.15
N LEU A 52 2.57 19.76 5.75
CA LEU A 52 3.35 19.63 4.52
C LEU A 52 4.34 18.45 4.57
N LEU A 53 5.03 18.27 5.70
CA LEU A 53 5.96 17.16 5.90
C LEU A 53 5.26 15.79 5.87
N TYR A 54 4.05 15.70 6.43
CA TYR A 54 3.25 14.46 6.33
C TYR A 54 2.89 14.12 4.89
N LYS A 55 2.56 15.12 4.07
CA LYS A 55 2.28 14.91 2.66
C LYS A 55 3.52 14.43 1.90
N GLU A 56 4.68 15.05 2.13
CA GLU A 56 5.95 14.62 1.52
C GLU A 56 6.32 13.18 1.94
N LEU A 57 6.11 12.83 3.20
CA LEU A 57 6.34 11.48 3.71
C LEU A 57 5.45 10.44 3.00
N ASP A 58 4.15 10.74 2.83
CA ASP A 58 3.22 9.86 2.13
C ASP A 58 3.65 9.63 0.66
N ASP A 59 4.09 10.68 -0.03
CA ASP A 59 4.58 10.57 -1.39
C ASP A 59 5.90 9.76 -1.48
N LEU A 60 6.81 9.93 -0.53
CA LEU A 60 8.03 9.12 -0.43
C LEU A 60 7.72 7.64 -0.17
N VAL A 61 6.75 7.34 0.68
CA VAL A 61 6.29 5.95 0.94
C VAL A 61 5.73 5.32 -0.34
N LYS A 62 4.93 6.05 -1.13
CA LYS A 62 4.43 5.56 -2.43
C LYS A 62 5.55 5.25 -3.41
N VAL A 63 6.53 6.16 -3.53
CA VAL A 63 7.70 5.94 -4.39
C VAL A 63 8.51 4.74 -3.93
N ASN A 64 8.77 4.61 -2.64
CA ASN A 64 9.50 3.45 -2.09
C ASN A 64 8.77 2.13 -2.39
N ASN A 65 7.45 2.07 -2.19
CA ASN A 65 6.66 0.88 -2.48
C ASN A 65 6.70 0.50 -3.96
N LYS A 66 6.67 1.50 -4.86
CA LYS A 66 6.83 1.28 -6.30
C LYS A 66 8.20 0.70 -6.64
N LEU A 67 9.28 1.28 -6.09
CA LEU A 67 10.65 0.80 -6.31
C LEU A 67 10.86 -0.63 -5.77
N GLN A 68 10.30 -0.95 -4.60
CA GLN A 68 10.35 -2.31 -4.05
C GLN A 68 9.62 -3.32 -4.94
N LYS A 69 8.47 -2.93 -5.52
CA LYS A 69 7.76 -3.77 -6.50
C LYS A 69 8.61 -3.99 -7.75
N GLU A 70 9.19 -2.94 -8.32
CA GLU A 70 10.06 -3.03 -9.51
C GLU A 70 11.30 -3.89 -9.24
N LEU A 71 11.92 -3.77 -8.06
CA LEU A 71 13.06 -4.58 -7.66
C LEU A 71 12.68 -6.07 -7.57
N LYS A 72 11.54 -6.40 -6.98
CA LYS A 72 11.03 -7.77 -6.93
C LYS A 72 10.72 -8.33 -8.31
N LEU A 73 10.14 -7.53 -9.21
CA LEU A 73 9.87 -7.94 -10.58
C LEU A 73 11.18 -8.26 -11.34
N ASN A 74 12.23 -7.44 -11.16
CA ASN A 74 13.48 -7.60 -11.90
C ASN A 74 14.38 -8.72 -11.37
N ASN A 75 14.31 -9.07 -10.08
CA ASN A 75 15.21 -10.03 -9.43
C ASN A 75 14.47 -11.18 -8.71
N GLY A 76 13.15 -11.23 -8.82
CA GLY A 76 12.34 -12.21 -8.11
C GLY A 76 12.38 -13.60 -8.75
N THR A 77 12.12 -14.60 -7.93
CA THR A 77 11.81 -15.95 -8.39
C THR A 77 10.52 -16.00 -9.20
N PRO A 78 10.30 -17.03 -10.03
CA PRO A 78 9.03 -17.21 -10.74
C PRO A 78 7.80 -17.12 -9.84
N LYS A 79 7.86 -17.69 -8.61
CA LYS A 79 6.78 -17.62 -7.62
C LYS A 79 6.51 -16.20 -7.13
N GLU A 80 7.56 -15.42 -6.83
CA GLU A 80 7.42 -14.04 -6.36
C GLU A 80 6.82 -13.12 -7.43
N ILE A 81 7.28 -13.23 -8.67
CA ILE A 81 6.75 -12.48 -9.81
C ILE A 81 5.29 -12.88 -10.08
N LEU A 82 5.00 -14.19 -10.04
CA LEU A 82 3.65 -14.71 -10.22
C LEU A 82 2.68 -14.19 -9.15
N LYS A 83 3.14 -14.10 -7.90
CA LYS A 83 2.32 -13.53 -6.81
C LYS A 83 1.94 -12.07 -7.08
N ILE A 84 2.90 -11.26 -7.51
CA ILE A 84 2.65 -9.85 -7.87
C ILE A 84 1.65 -9.74 -9.02
N ALA A 85 1.79 -10.57 -10.06
CA ALA A 85 0.85 -10.58 -11.18
C ALA A 85 -0.55 -11.02 -10.75
N CYS A 86 -0.67 -12.05 -9.92
CA CYS A 86 -1.96 -12.51 -9.40
C CYS A 86 -2.69 -11.42 -8.58
N GLU A 87 -1.96 -10.66 -7.76
CA GLU A 87 -2.52 -9.52 -7.03
C GLU A 87 -3.06 -8.43 -7.99
N GLU A 88 -2.33 -8.14 -9.05
CA GLU A 88 -2.69 -7.13 -10.04
C GLU A 88 -3.93 -7.53 -10.87
N TYR A 89 -3.96 -8.78 -11.34
CA TYR A 89 -5.08 -9.31 -12.15
C TYR A 89 -6.24 -9.84 -11.31
N LYS A 90 -6.14 -9.84 -9.96
CA LYS A 90 -7.13 -10.39 -9.02
C LYS A 90 -7.43 -11.87 -9.31
N VAL A 91 -6.39 -12.66 -9.48
CA VAL A 91 -6.42 -14.12 -9.61
C VAL A 91 -5.93 -14.74 -8.32
N ASP A 92 -6.53 -15.83 -7.89
CA ASP A 92 -6.07 -16.58 -6.72
C ASP A 92 -4.65 -17.12 -6.98
N TYR A 93 -3.69 -16.70 -6.14
CA TYR A 93 -2.29 -17.09 -6.29
C TYR A 93 -2.09 -18.59 -6.12
N THR A 94 -2.75 -19.21 -5.13
CA THR A 94 -2.61 -20.64 -4.83
C THR A 94 -3.06 -21.48 -6.02
N LEU A 95 -4.17 -21.12 -6.65
CA LEU A 95 -4.64 -21.76 -7.87
C LEU A 95 -3.66 -21.57 -9.04
N ALA A 96 -3.23 -20.33 -9.27
CA ALA A 96 -2.36 -20.00 -10.40
C ALA A 96 -0.99 -20.67 -10.29
N VAL A 97 -0.35 -20.61 -9.11
CA VAL A 97 0.97 -21.23 -8.89
C VAL A 97 0.90 -22.76 -8.98
N SER A 98 -0.18 -23.36 -8.50
CA SER A 98 -0.34 -24.83 -8.57
C SER A 98 -0.48 -25.30 -10.02
N ILE A 99 -1.29 -24.61 -10.83
CA ILE A 99 -1.40 -24.92 -12.26
C ILE A 99 -0.05 -24.70 -12.94
N ALA A 100 0.64 -23.59 -12.71
CA ALA A 100 1.94 -23.30 -13.30
C ALA A 100 2.98 -24.37 -12.96
N ARG A 101 3.01 -24.85 -11.70
CA ARG A 101 3.90 -25.95 -11.26
C ARG A 101 3.60 -27.25 -11.99
N VAL A 102 2.32 -27.61 -12.18
CA VAL A 102 1.94 -28.80 -12.97
C VAL A 102 2.40 -28.66 -14.41
N GLU A 103 2.10 -27.55 -15.08
CA GLU A 103 2.39 -27.33 -16.50
C GLU A 103 3.90 -27.22 -16.81
N THR A 104 4.67 -26.73 -15.86
CA THR A 104 6.09 -26.47 -16.05
C THR A 104 7.00 -27.52 -15.41
N GLY A 105 6.43 -28.57 -14.79
CA GLY A 105 7.21 -29.50 -13.99
C GLY A 105 7.98 -28.77 -12.89
N ASN A 106 7.28 -27.98 -12.10
CA ASN A 106 7.86 -27.16 -11.04
C ASN A 106 8.91 -26.14 -11.56
N PHE A 107 8.59 -25.43 -12.63
CA PHE A 107 9.42 -24.41 -13.28
C PHE A 107 10.73 -24.94 -13.90
N THR A 108 10.74 -26.20 -14.33
CA THR A 108 11.93 -26.85 -14.89
C THR A 108 11.78 -27.25 -16.37
N SER A 109 10.59 -27.17 -16.95
CA SER A 109 10.35 -27.58 -18.33
C SER A 109 11.15 -26.74 -19.34
N GLU A 110 11.53 -27.35 -20.47
CA GLU A 110 12.25 -26.67 -21.54
C GLU A 110 11.47 -25.48 -22.11
N LEU A 111 10.15 -25.60 -22.21
CA LEU A 111 9.27 -24.53 -22.69
C LEU A 111 9.29 -23.32 -21.77
N PHE A 112 9.29 -23.55 -20.46
CA PHE A 112 9.42 -22.48 -19.48
C PHE A 112 10.82 -21.85 -19.51
N LEU A 113 11.88 -22.67 -19.43
CA LEU A 113 13.26 -22.18 -19.32
C LEU A 113 13.76 -21.43 -20.58
N LYS A 114 13.32 -21.84 -21.78
CA LYS A 114 13.76 -21.22 -23.03
C LYS A 114 12.86 -20.11 -23.53
N TYR A 115 11.58 -20.16 -23.20
CA TYR A 115 10.58 -19.27 -23.80
C TYR A 115 9.74 -18.51 -22.78
N ASN A 116 10.04 -18.64 -21.50
CA ASN A 116 9.29 -17.99 -20.40
C ASN A 116 7.78 -18.31 -20.44
N ASN A 117 7.40 -19.47 -20.96
CA ASN A 117 5.99 -19.86 -21.17
C ASN A 117 5.53 -20.77 -20.05
N LEU A 118 4.73 -20.23 -19.10
CA LEU A 118 4.28 -20.93 -17.91
C LEU A 118 3.10 -21.89 -18.15
N GLY A 119 2.21 -21.52 -19.04
CA GLY A 119 0.94 -22.24 -19.21
C GLY A 119 0.88 -23.11 -20.45
N GLY A 120 2.01 -23.37 -21.12
CA GLY A 120 1.97 -24.05 -22.41
C GLY A 120 1.17 -23.27 -23.46
N LEU A 121 1.22 -21.95 -23.41
CA LEU A 121 0.44 -21.08 -24.28
C LEU A 121 0.91 -21.23 -25.75
N SER A 122 -0.03 -21.43 -26.63
CA SER A 122 0.25 -21.63 -28.06
C SER A 122 -0.88 -21.08 -28.92
N ASN A 123 -0.58 -20.85 -30.19
CA ASN A 123 -1.58 -20.84 -31.24
C ASN A 123 -1.57 -22.20 -31.97
N ASP A 124 -2.41 -22.38 -32.96
CA ASP A 124 -2.60 -23.65 -33.68
C ASP A 124 -1.29 -24.24 -34.29
N TYR A 125 -0.23 -23.46 -34.36
CA TYR A 125 1.01 -23.84 -35.08
C TYR A 125 2.29 -23.73 -34.22
N ARG A 126 2.34 -22.90 -33.18
CA ARG A 126 3.55 -22.61 -32.41
C ARG A 126 3.27 -22.25 -30.96
N TRP A 127 4.24 -22.62 -30.10
CA TRP A 127 4.32 -22.12 -28.74
C TRP A 127 4.65 -20.63 -28.73
N TYR A 128 3.99 -19.86 -27.85
CA TYR A 128 4.36 -18.49 -27.62
C TYR A 128 5.71 -18.42 -26.93
N LYS A 129 6.49 -17.41 -27.31
CA LYS A 129 7.79 -17.08 -26.74
C LYS A 129 7.72 -15.68 -26.21
N TYR A 130 8.18 -15.51 -24.99
CA TYR A 130 8.21 -14.21 -24.32
C TYR A 130 9.64 -13.79 -24.09
N ASP A 131 9.98 -12.51 -24.31
CA ASP A 131 11.33 -11.99 -24.17
C ASP A 131 11.78 -11.98 -22.72
N THR A 132 10.84 -11.79 -21.78
CA THR A 132 11.11 -11.78 -20.36
C THR A 132 10.18 -12.71 -19.58
N LEU A 133 10.65 -13.14 -18.40
CA LEU A 133 9.83 -13.93 -17.47
C LEU A 133 8.58 -13.17 -17.02
N ILE A 134 8.68 -11.84 -16.84
CA ILE A 134 7.56 -10.96 -16.47
C ILE A 134 6.46 -11.01 -17.54
N GLU A 135 6.84 -10.90 -18.81
CA GLU A 135 5.88 -10.98 -19.92
C GLU A 135 5.19 -12.33 -19.99
N GLY A 136 5.93 -13.42 -19.83
CA GLY A 136 5.36 -14.76 -19.82
C GLY A 136 4.41 -15.01 -18.66
N ILE A 137 4.75 -14.52 -17.47
CA ILE A 137 3.90 -14.60 -16.28
C ILE A 137 2.63 -13.77 -16.48
N ASN A 138 2.74 -12.52 -16.94
CA ASN A 138 1.58 -11.67 -17.19
C ASN A 138 0.65 -12.27 -18.25
N ALA A 139 1.19 -12.83 -19.33
CA ALA A 139 0.39 -13.51 -20.35
C ALA A 139 -0.38 -14.71 -19.76
N TYR A 140 0.30 -15.52 -18.94
CA TYR A 140 -0.30 -16.65 -18.25
C TYR A 140 -1.43 -16.24 -17.30
N VAL A 141 -1.18 -15.27 -16.40
CA VAL A 141 -2.19 -14.80 -15.43
C VAL A 141 -3.36 -14.11 -16.12
N SER A 142 -3.09 -13.31 -17.16
CA SER A 142 -4.12 -12.69 -18.00
C SER A 142 -5.01 -13.74 -18.68
N MET A 143 -4.43 -14.81 -19.23
CA MET A 143 -5.16 -15.93 -19.81
C MET A 143 -6.05 -16.61 -18.77
N LEU A 144 -5.52 -16.92 -17.56
CA LEU A 144 -6.33 -17.48 -16.48
C LEU A 144 -7.51 -16.57 -16.13
N LYS A 145 -7.25 -15.26 -16.02
CA LYS A 145 -8.29 -14.27 -15.71
C LYS A 145 -9.40 -14.28 -16.75
N LEU A 146 -9.05 -14.03 -18.00
CA LEU A 146 -10.01 -13.77 -19.08
C LEU A 146 -10.73 -15.05 -19.55
N GLU A 147 -10.00 -16.16 -19.61
CA GLU A 147 -10.54 -17.39 -20.20
C GLU A 147 -11.20 -18.32 -19.18
N TYR A 148 -10.92 -18.13 -17.89
CA TYR A 148 -11.43 -19.00 -16.82
C TYR A 148 -12.13 -18.23 -15.71
N ILE A 149 -11.42 -17.41 -14.94
CA ILE A 149 -11.95 -16.80 -13.73
C ILE A 149 -13.15 -15.89 -14.02
N ASP A 150 -13.07 -15.04 -15.03
CA ASP A 150 -14.18 -14.15 -15.44
C ASP A 150 -15.39 -14.91 -16.00
N LYS A 151 -15.20 -16.18 -16.35
CA LYS A 151 -16.26 -17.08 -16.80
C LYS A 151 -16.79 -17.99 -15.67
N GLY A 152 -16.39 -17.73 -14.42
CA GLY A 152 -16.80 -18.53 -13.26
C GLY A 152 -16.11 -19.88 -13.13
N LEU A 153 -15.05 -20.12 -13.93
CA LEU A 153 -14.23 -21.33 -13.88
C LEU A 153 -13.04 -21.08 -12.94
N ASP A 154 -13.29 -21.07 -11.64
CA ASP A 154 -12.39 -20.62 -10.59
C ASP A 154 -11.85 -21.76 -9.68
N THR A 155 -12.10 -23.01 -10.07
CA THR A 155 -11.59 -24.21 -9.39
C THR A 155 -11.03 -25.20 -10.40
N PRO A 156 -10.10 -26.11 -9.98
CA PRO A 156 -9.55 -27.12 -10.87
C PRO A 156 -10.64 -27.96 -11.57
N GLU A 157 -11.70 -28.33 -10.86
CA GLU A 157 -12.81 -29.12 -11.39
C GLU A 157 -13.60 -28.38 -12.47
N LYS A 158 -13.84 -27.08 -12.25
CA LYS A 158 -14.53 -26.23 -13.25
C LYS A 158 -13.65 -25.91 -14.45
N MET A 159 -12.34 -25.78 -14.23
CA MET A 159 -11.37 -25.48 -15.29
C MET A 159 -11.08 -26.68 -16.17
N GLN A 160 -11.04 -27.89 -15.59
CA GLN A 160 -10.56 -29.11 -16.23
C GLN A 160 -11.18 -29.39 -17.59
N PRO A 161 -12.51 -29.30 -17.81
CA PRO A 161 -13.11 -29.63 -19.10
C PRO A 161 -12.56 -28.81 -20.27
N LYS A 162 -12.09 -27.58 -19.97
CA LYS A 162 -11.52 -26.66 -20.98
C LYS A 162 -10.00 -26.67 -20.93
N TYR A 163 -9.39 -26.76 -19.75
CA TYR A 163 -7.95 -26.63 -19.56
C TYR A 163 -7.18 -27.91 -19.90
N CYS A 164 -7.66 -29.04 -19.40
CA CYS A 164 -7.07 -30.36 -19.64
C CYS A 164 -8.19 -31.35 -20.06
N PRO A 165 -8.74 -31.21 -21.28
CA PRO A 165 -9.80 -32.11 -21.75
C PRO A 165 -9.30 -33.53 -21.95
N GLY A 166 -10.17 -34.52 -21.72
CA GLY A 166 -9.91 -35.92 -22.00
C GLY A 166 -9.55 -36.76 -20.79
N LYS A 167 -8.88 -37.90 -21.03
CA LYS A 167 -8.69 -38.95 -20.02
C LYS A 167 -7.77 -38.53 -18.85
N ASP A 168 -6.88 -37.61 -19.09
CA ASP A 168 -5.90 -37.16 -18.11
C ASP A 168 -6.45 -36.08 -17.15
N GLY A 169 -7.66 -35.58 -17.41
CA GLY A 169 -8.26 -34.49 -16.65
C GLY A 169 -8.43 -34.77 -15.16
N LYS A 170 -8.80 -36.02 -14.77
CA LYS A 170 -8.89 -36.39 -13.35
C LYS A 170 -7.53 -36.38 -12.66
N HIS A 171 -6.51 -36.86 -13.34
CA HIS A 171 -5.15 -36.86 -12.83
C HIS A 171 -4.63 -35.41 -12.68
N TRP A 172 -4.88 -34.55 -13.68
CA TRP A 172 -4.54 -33.13 -13.61
C TRP A 172 -5.20 -32.45 -12.39
N ILE A 173 -6.51 -32.66 -12.15
CA ILE A 173 -7.19 -32.13 -10.95
C ILE A 173 -6.46 -32.58 -9.68
N SER A 174 -6.11 -33.88 -9.57
CA SER A 174 -5.44 -34.43 -8.39
C SER A 174 -4.09 -33.74 -8.13
N LEU A 175 -3.27 -33.57 -9.18
CA LEU A 175 -1.98 -32.90 -9.08
C LEU A 175 -2.12 -31.43 -8.68
N VAL A 176 -3.06 -30.70 -9.30
CA VAL A 176 -3.28 -29.28 -8.95
C VAL A 176 -3.74 -29.16 -7.49
N ARG A 177 -4.64 -30.05 -7.03
CA ARG A 177 -5.11 -30.03 -5.65
C ARG A 177 -4.00 -30.35 -4.64
N GLU A 178 -3.18 -31.35 -4.92
CA GLU A 178 -2.03 -31.70 -4.08
C GLU A 178 -1.10 -30.49 -3.90
N ILE A 179 -0.74 -29.83 -5.00
CA ILE A 179 0.12 -28.64 -4.95
C ILE A 179 -0.59 -27.46 -4.26
N MET A 180 -1.90 -27.30 -4.42
CA MET A 180 -2.65 -26.26 -3.71
C MET A 180 -2.59 -26.44 -2.17
N GLU A 181 -2.60 -27.66 -1.68
CA GLU A 181 -2.43 -27.92 -0.23
C GLU A 181 -0.99 -27.63 0.21
N GLU A 182 0.02 -28.05 -0.55
CA GLU A 182 1.43 -27.72 -0.27
C GLU A 182 1.68 -26.20 -0.17
N GLU A 183 1.12 -25.42 -1.11
CA GLU A 183 1.29 -23.96 -1.13
C GLU A 183 0.56 -23.25 0.04
N LYS A 184 -0.52 -23.84 0.57
CA LYS A 184 -1.20 -23.32 1.76
C LYS A 184 -0.41 -23.56 3.04
N ASP A 185 0.19 -24.75 3.16
CA ASP A 185 0.91 -25.17 4.36
C ASP A 185 2.30 -24.51 4.47
N GLY A 186 2.74 -23.77 3.45
CA GLY A 186 4.02 -23.08 3.44
C GLY A 186 5.23 -24.03 3.47
N THR A 187 5.06 -25.26 3.02
CA THR A 187 6.07 -26.34 3.10
C THR A 187 7.07 -26.37 1.94
N VAL A 188 7.00 -25.36 1.02
CA VAL A 188 7.91 -25.27 -0.16
C VAL A 188 8.41 -23.87 -0.41
#